data_a62e0aafbc99e9aff7ee11b0409eca67
#
_entry.id   a62e0aafbc99e9aff7ee11b0409eca67
#
_cell.length_a   1.000
_cell.length_b   1.000
_cell.length_c   1.000
_cell.angle_alpha   90.00
_cell.angle_beta   90.00
_cell.angle_gamma   90.00
#
_symmetry.space_group_name_H-M   'P 1'
#
loop_
_entity.id
_entity.type
_entity.pdbx_description
1 polymer ?
#
loop_
_entity_poly.entity_id
_entity_poly.type
_entity_poly.pdbx_seq_one_letter_code
_entity_poly.pdbx_strand_id
1 'polypeptide(L)'
;FDEQTQITAGITQTPFGLQPFGSNNFWFSVNYYLGFEDDYDAGVKINHDWENWDFQAAYFMNDEYNDAAEFGRYSFDVADDGEYRNKEDGQYNLRANYSANFIRGATTDIGVSYQYGNILNLDTLDDGDMSAYAVHMRHTQGDVKVELQYIDYEYDLAAPEGQADDRIALSSFTFPFLAAADGKTYSANLVYSVPYKFTHIESLTCYSEYSVAKGQGSEGKNSSQWINGCSFGWDKLFVYVDSIQGKNMWFSGGPGVGLDLGGRQETTHRLNINLGIYF
;
A
#
# COMPACT_ATOMS: atom_id res chain seq x y z
N PHE A 1 -23.34 -20.43 6.67
CA PHE A 1 -21.90 -20.29 6.80
C PHE A 1 -21.54 -20.62 8.24
N ASP A 2 -20.39 -21.23 8.47
CA ASP A 2 -19.86 -21.46 9.80
C ASP A 2 -19.25 -20.14 10.39
N GLU A 3 -18.88 -20.15 11.66
CA GLU A 3 -18.28 -19.00 12.34
C GLU A 3 -16.88 -18.66 11.80
N GLN A 4 -16.29 -19.55 11.01
CA GLN A 4 -14.94 -19.42 10.45
C GLN A 4 -14.93 -18.76 9.06
N THR A 5 -16.11 -18.65 8.41
CA THR A 5 -16.22 -18.12 7.05
C THR A 5 -17.04 -16.85 7.03
N GLN A 6 -16.43 -15.75 6.57
CA GLN A 6 -17.09 -14.47 6.37
C GLN A 6 -17.10 -14.12 4.89
N ILE A 7 -18.26 -13.65 4.40
CA ILE A 7 -18.41 -13.09 3.06
C ILE A 7 -18.74 -11.60 3.22
N THR A 8 -17.99 -10.75 2.53
CA THR A 8 -18.20 -9.30 2.46
C THR A 8 -18.48 -8.91 1.02
N ALA A 9 -19.50 -8.08 0.79
CA ALA A 9 -19.82 -7.55 -0.53
C ALA A 9 -19.98 -6.03 -0.45
N GLY A 10 -19.46 -5.31 -1.43
CA GLY A 10 -19.40 -3.86 -1.50
C GLY A 10 -17.96 -3.36 -1.59
N ILE A 11 -17.73 -2.11 -1.16
CA ILE A 11 -16.38 -1.57 -1.06
C ILE A 11 -15.71 -2.21 0.16
N THR A 12 -14.61 -2.92 -0.07
CA THR A 12 -13.87 -3.63 0.99
C THR A 12 -12.39 -3.66 0.70
N GLN A 13 -11.59 -3.71 1.76
CA GLN A 13 -10.14 -3.74 1.63
C GLN A 13 -9.66 -4.94 0.81
N THR A 14 -8.81 -4.66 -0.16
CA THR A 14 -8.15 -5.63 -1.02
C THR A 14 -7.24 -6.54 -0.20
N PRO A 15 -7.39 -7.89 -0.29
CA PRO A 15 -6.58 -8.81 0.50
C PRO A 15 -5.18 -8.98 -0.10
N PHE A 16 -4.29 -8.05 0.21
CA PHE A 16 -2.91 -8.06 -0.26
C PHE A 16 -1.93 -7.63 0.84
N GLY A 17 -0.76 -8.25 0.91
CA GLY A 17 0.33 -7.91 1.82
C GLY A 17 -0.01 -7.90 3.31
N LEU A 18 0.67 -7.00 4.04
CA LEU A 18 0.41 -6.74 5.45
C LEU A 18 -0.94 -6.05 5.64
N GLN A 19 -1.80 -6.63 6.44
CA GLN A 19 -3.13 -6.11 6.75
C GLN A 19 -3.32 -5.84 8.25
N PRO A 20 -4.24 -4.92 8.64
CA PRO A 20 -4.98 -3.98 7.79
C PRO A 20 -4.10 -2.89 7.19
N PHE A 21 -2.92 -2.63 7.76
CA PHE A 21 -1.93 -1.66 7.30
C PHE A 21 -0.54 -2.27 7.30
N GLY A 22 0.27 -1.90 6.32
CA GLY A 22 1.70 -2.19 6.25
C GLY A 22 2.56 -1.11 6.92
N SER A 23 1.94 -0.02 7.38
CA SER A 23 2.56 1.13 8.03
C SER A 23 1.91 1.47 9.37
N ASN A 24 2.66 2.14 10.24
CA ASN A 24 2.19 2.61 11.55
C ASN A 24 2.21 4.14 11.67
N ASN A 25 2.68 4.81 10.63
CA ASN A 25 2.72 6.26 10.49
C ASN A 25 1.49 6.76 9.70
N PHE A 26 1.24 8.09 9.71
CA PHE A 26 0.13 8.68 8.93
C PHE A 26 0.45 8.85 7.45
N TRP A 27 1.74 8.83 7.07
CA TRP A 27 2.18 9.09 5.69
C TRP A 27 2.26 7.83 4.84
N PHE A 28 2.01 6.65 5.42
CA PHE A 28 2.11 5.31 4.83
C PHE A 28 3.51 4.93 4.30
N SER A 29 3.60 3.83 3.55
CA SER A 29 4.82 3.37 2.89
C SER A 29 4.80 3.66 1.39
N VAL A 30 5.85 3.32 0.65
CA VAL A 30 5.85 3.39 -0.82
C VAL A 30 4.77 2.48 -1.43
N ASN A 31 4.34 1.43 -0.72
CA ASN A 31 3.32 0.50 -1.20
C ASN A 31 1.93 1.16 -1.30
N TYR A 32 1.61 2.08 -0.41
CA TYR A 32 0.38 2.86 -0.47
C TYR A 32 0.29 3.68 -1.78
N TYR A 33 1.41 4.31 -2.16
CA TYR A 33 1.48 5.09 -3.40
C TYR A 33 1.48 4.25 -4.68
N LEU A 34 1.56 2.93 -4.55
CA LEU A 34 1.51 1.97 -5.66
C LEU A 34 0.22 1.14 -5.65
N GLY A 35 -0.76 1.44 -4.78
CA GLY A 35 -2.01 0.69 -4.69
C GLY A 35 -1.90 -0.66 -3.97
N PHE A 36 -0.85 -0.90 -3.16
CA PHE A 36 -0.61 -2.19 -2.49
C PHE A 36 -0.76 -2.13 -0.96
N GLU A 37 -1.17 -1.01 -0.41
CA GLU A 37 -1.39 -0.84 1.03
C GLU A 37 -2.64 0.03 1.23
N ASP A 38 -3.54 -0.42 2.12
CA ASP A 38 -4.77 0.29 2.46
C ASP A 38 -5.65 0.60 1.25
N ASP A 39 -5.71 -0.37 0.35
CA ASP A 39 -6.44 -0.34 -0.89
C ASP A 39 -7.87 -0.90 -0.71
N TYR A 40 -8.86 -0.28 -1.36
CA TYR A 40 -10.29 -0.62 -1.25
C TYR A 40 -10.95 -0.63 -2.61
N ASP A 41 -11.59 -1.75 -2.94
CA ASP A 41 -12.28 -1.95 -4.20
C ASP A 41 -13.71 -2.44 -4.04
N ALA A 42 -14.51 -2.26 -5.10
CA ALA A 42 -15.89 -2.68 -5.14
C ALA A 42 -16.05 -4.12 -5.66
N GLY A 43 -16.44 -5.03 -4.78
CA GLY A 43 -16.56 -6.44 -5.15
C GLY A 43 -17.07 -7.36 -4.07
N VAL A 44 -16.56 -8.59 -4.07
CA VAL A 44 -16.88 -9.64 -3.09
C VAL A 44 -15.59 -10.26 -2.57
N LYS A 45 -15.50 -10.36 -1.25
CA LYS A 45 -14.39 -10.99 -0.53
C LYS A 45 -14.87 -12.10 0.38
N ILE A 46 -14.14 -13.20 0.42
CA ILE A 46 -14.34 -14.33 1.33
C ILE A 46 -13.10 -14.43 2.21
N ASN A 47 -13.31 -14.45 3.51
CA ASN A 47 -12.30 -14.77 4.52
C ASN A 47 -12.64 -16.13 5.14
N HIS A 48 -11.63 -16.98 5.34
CA HIS A 48 -11.79 -18.27 6.00
C HIS A 48 -10.64 -18.53 6.95
N ASP A 49 -10.97 -18.64 8.24
CA ASP A 49 -10.02 -18.99 9.31
C ASP A 49 -10.00 -20.50 9.49
N TRP A 50 -8.81 -21.12 9.41
CA TRP A 50 -8.60 -22.52 9.68
C TRP A 50 -7.38 -22.73 10.57
N GLU A 51 -7.62 -23.10 11.82
CA GLU A 51 -6.58 -23.25 12.84
C GLU A 51 -5.73 -21.98 12.99
N ASN A 52 -4.47 -22.02 12.50
CA ASN A 52 -3.54 -20.88 12.51
C ASN A 52 -3.45 -20.17 11.15
N TRP A 53 -4.29 -20.55 10.20
CA TRP A 53 -4.34 -19.96 8.87
C TRP A 53 -5.50 -18.96 8.73
N ASP A 54 -5.23 -17.85 8.08
CA ASP A 54 -6.19 -16.91 7.53
C ASP A 54 -6.06 -16.96 5.99
N PHE A 55 -7.13 -17.37 5.31
CA PHE A 55 -7.23 -17.42 3.87
C PHE A 55 -8.23 -16.37 3.39
N GLN A 56 -7.82 -15.58 2.41
CA GLN A 56 -8.69 -14.59 1.82
C GLN A 56 -8.67 -14.74 0.30
N ALA A 57 -9.84 -14.63 -0.32
CA ALA A 57 -10.01 -14.56 -1.77
C ALA A 57 -11.01 -13.47 -2.10
N ALA A 58 -10.73 -12.68 -3.14
CA ALA A 58 -11.63 -11.62 -3.57
C ALA A 58 -11.69 -11.54 -5.09
N TYR A 59 -12.84 -11.04 -5.56
CA TYR A 59 -13.02 -10.54 -6.91
C TYR A 59 -13.61 -9.14 -6.82
N PHE A 60 -12.94 -8.18 -7.43
CA PHE A 60 -13.37 -6.81 -7.55
C PHE A 60 -13.72 -6.52 -9.01
N MET A 61 -14.78 -5.76 -9.24
CA MET A 61 -15.22 -5.37 -10.58
C MET A 61 -14.52 -4.11 -11.07
N ASN A 62 -14.12 -3.27 -10.12
CA ASN A 62 -13.52 -1.97 -10.35
C ASN A 62 -13.00 -1.41 -9.01
N ASP A 63 -12.27 -0.32 -9.09
CA ASP A 63 -11.89 0.49 -7.95
C ASP A 63 -13.11 0.99 -7.13
N GLU A 64 -12.89 1.70 -6.05
CA GLU A 64 -13.97 2.16 -5.17
C GLU A 64 -14.92 3.16 -5.83
N TYR A 65 -14.54 3.77 -6.96
CA TYR A 65 -15.34 4.78 -7.66
C TYR A 65 -15.84 4.38 -9.05
N ASN A 66 -15.25 3.37 -9.67
CA ASN A 66 -15.51 2.98 -11.07
C ASN A 66 -15.41 4.17 -12.05
N ASP A 67 -14.60 5.14 -11.75
CA ASP A 67 -14.32 6.30 -12.60
C ASP A 67 -12.81 6.52 -12.65
N ALA A 68 -12.25 6.51 -13.85
CA ALA A 68 -10.83 6.79 -14.05
C ALA A 68 -10.45 8.24 -13.64
N ALA A 69 -11.45 9.11 -13.43
CA ALA A 69 -11.21 10.42 -12.84
C ALA A 69 -10.78 10.29 -11.39
N GLU A 70 -9.77 11.02 -11.02
CA GLU A 70 -9.08 10.95 -9.74
C GLU A 70 -9.85 11.47 -8.52
N PHE A 71 -11.00 12.11 -8.72
CA PHE A 71 -11.73 12.77 -7.64
C PHE A 71 -12.41 11.79 -6.69
N GLY A 72 -12.11 11.94 -5.40
CA GLY A 72 -12.79 11.24 -4.32
C GLY A 72 -12.25 9.85 -4.01
N ARG A 73 -11.25 9.35 -4.73
CA ARG A 73 -10.56 8.10 -4.38
C ARG A 73 -9.82 8.24 -3.06
N TYR A 74 -9.86 7.19 -2.28
CA TYR A 74 -9.11 7.08 -1.04
C TYR A 74 -7.79 6.35 -1.24
N SER A 75 -7.82 5.19 -1.94
CA SER A 75 -6.65 4.42 -2.32
C SER A 75 -6.00 4.94 -3.61
N PHE A 76 -4.75 4.56 -3.85
CA PHE A 76 -4.08 4.86 -5.11
C PHE A 76 -4.36 3.77 -6.12
N ASP A 77 -5.14 4.12 -7.14
CA ASP A 77 -5.53 3.25 -8.23
C ASP A 77 -5.09 3.81 -9.57
N VAL A 78 -5.23 2.97 -10.61
CA VAL A 78 -4.95 3.36 -11.99
C VAL A 78 -5.86 4.52 -12.40
N ALA A 79 -5.26 5.57 -12.97
CA ALA A 79 -5.96 6.80 -13.31
C ALA A 79 -5.89 7.14 -14.80
N ASP A 80 -6.96 7.78 -15.30
CA ASP A 80 -6.97 8.44 -16.60
C ASP A 80 -6.34 9.83 -16.46
N ASP A 81 -5.01 9.92 -16.65
CA ASP A 81 -4.28 11.19 -16.54
C ASP A 81 -3.39 11.47 -17.75
N GLY A 82 -3.68 12.58 -18.42
CA GLY A 82 -2.88 13.10 -19.52
C GLY A 82 -2.77 12.14 -20.71
N GLU A 83 -1.57 11.64 -20.96
CA GLU A 83 -1.26 10.67 -22.02
C GLU A 83 -1.48 9.22 -21.58
N TYR A 84 -1.58 8.97 -20.27
CA TYR A 84 -1.65 7.61 -19.69
C TYR A 84 -3.09 7.31 -19.27
N ARG A 85 -3.91 6.95 -20.26
CA ARG A 85 -5.35 6.78 -20.12
C ARG A 85 -5.71 5.33 -19.91
N ASN A 86 -5.54 4.85 -18.67
CA ASN A 86 -5.82 3.48 -18.29
C ASN A 86 -6.89 3.43 -17.19
N LYS A 87 -7.55 2.29 -17.09
CA LYS A 87 -8.57 2.00 -16.09
C LYS A 87 -8.51 0.54 -15.67
N GLU A 88 -8.73 0.27 -14.40
CA GLU A 88 -8.92 -1.08 -13.90
C GLU A 88 -10.26 -1.66 -14.38
N ASP A 89 -10.24 -2.91 -14.86
CA ASP A 89 -11.40 -3.62 -15.35
C ASP A 89 -11.43 -5.09 -14.86
N GLY A 90 -11.65 -5.23 -13.57
CA GLY A 90 -11.71 -6.49 -12.86
C GLY A 90 -10.39 -6.98 -12.29
N GLN A 91 -10.43 -7.41 -11.01
CA GLN A 91 -9.27 -7.84 -10.25
C GLN A 91 -9.57 -9.08 -9.40
N TYR A 92 -8.63 -9.99 -9.31
CA TYR A 92 -8.63 -11.17 -8.45
C TYR A 92 -7.51 -11.08 -7.43
N ASN A 93 -7.83 -11.39 -6.17
CA ASN A 93 -6.87 -11.40 -5.09
C ASN A 93 -6.93 -12.71 -4.31
N LEU A 94 -5.76 -13.20 -3.94
CA LEU A 94 -5.59 -14.35 -3.05
C LEU A 94 -4.57 -13.99 -1.98
N ARG A 95 -4.88 -14.28 -0.72
CA ARG A 95 -3.97 -14.10 0.40
C ARG A 95 -4.04 -15.30 1.34
N ALA A 96 -2.88 -15.76 1.81
CA ALA A 96 -2.76 -16.76 2.87
C ALA A 96 -1.78 -16.26 3.92
N ASN A 97 -2.17 -16.29 5.18
CA ASN A 97 -1.35 -15.90 6.31
C ASN A 97 -1.34 -17.01 7.37
N TYR A 98 -0.18 -17.32 7.90
CA TYR A 98 0.02 -18.30 8.96
C TYR A 98 0.55 -17.65 10.23
N SER A 99 -0.17 -17.83 11.35
CA SER A 99 0.20 -17.31 12.66
C SER A 99 0.85 -18.40 13.51
N ALA A 100 2.05 -18.15 13.99
CA ALA A 100 2.80 -19.12 14.79
C ALA A 100 3.45 -18.50 16.01
N ASN A 101 3.61 -19.30 17.05
CA ASN A 101 4.29 -18.95 18.30
C ASN A 101 5.64 -19.68 18.40
N PHE A 102 6.56 -19.40 17.46
CA PHE A 102 7.89 -20.03 17.42
C PHE A 102 8.74 -19.72 18.65
N ILE A 103 8.53 -18.55 19.25
CA ILE A 103 9.22 -18.08 20.45
C ILE A 103 8.18 -17.86 21.55
N ARG A 104 8.49 -18.29 22.75
CA ARG A 104 7.58 -18.13 23.90
C ARG A 104 7.32 -16.64 24.17
N GLY A 105 6.05 -16.26 24.18
CA GLY A 105 5.62 -14.87 24.40
C GLY A 105 5.77 -13.98 23.16
N ALA A 106 5.95 -14.58 21.98
CA ALA A 106 5.95 -13.88 20.70
C ALA A 106 4.95 -14.52 19.74
N THR A 107 4.38 -13.70 18.86
CA THR A 107 3.57 -14.15 17.72
C THR A 107 4.28 -13.75 16.43
N THR A 108 4.33 -14.66 15.47
CA THR A 108 4.88 -14.41 14.14
C THR A 108 3.85 -14.77 13.10
N ASP A 109 3.46 -13.81 12.32
CA ASP A 109 2.60 -13.96 11.14
C ASP A 109 3.49 -13.96 9.90
N ILE A 110 3.32 -14.94 9.02
CA ILE A 110 4.02 -15.03 7.73
C ILE A 110 2.97 -15.27 6.67
N GLY A 111 2.98 -14.48 5.61
CA GLY A 111 1.98 -14.58 4.57
C GLY A 111 2.51 -14.34 3.18
N VAL A 112 1.68 -14.76 2.22
CA VAL A 112 1.87 -14.55 0.79
C VAL A 112 0.58 -14.04 0.19
N SER A 113 0.69 -13.23 -0.85
CA SER A 113 -0.45 -12.68 -1.58
C SER A 113 -0.18 -12.68 -3.07
N TYR A 114 -1.24 -12.82 -3.84
CA TYR A 114 -1.25 -12.68 -5.30
C TYR A 114 -2.42 -11.80 -5.72
N GLN A 115 -2.17 -10.92 -6.67
CA GLN A 115 -3.14 -10.04 -7.31
C GLN A 115 -2.99 -10.14 -8.82
N TYR A 116 -4.10 -10.18 -9.53
CA TYR A 116 -4.16 -10.15 -10.99
C TYR A 116 -5.39 -9.36 -11.42
N GLY A 117 -5.22 -8.42 -12.34
CA GLY A 117 -6.30 -7.59 -12.85
C GLY A 117 -6.14 -7.25 -14.33
N ASN A 118 -7.23 -6.86 -14.98
CA ASN A 118 -7.22 -6.32 -16.33
C ASN A 118 -7.08 -4.79 -16.27
N ILE A 119 -6.32 -4.23 -17.21
CA ILE A 119 -6.09 -2.80 -17.35
C ILE A 119 -6.55 -2.39 -18.76
N LEU A 120 -7.73 -1.80 -18.85
CA LEU A 120 -8.27 -1.26 -20.10
C LEU A 120 -7.54 0.04 -20.46
N ASN A 121 -6.94 0.09 -21.65
CA ASN A 121 -6.48 1.35 -22.21
C ASN A 121 -7.63 2.07 -22.91
N LEU A 122 -7.88 3.34 -22.55
CA LEU A 122 -9.03 4.10 -23.03
C LEU A 122 -8.85 4.71 -24.43
N ASP A 123 -7.64 4.68 -24.97
CA ASP A 123 -7.35 5.18 -26.32
C ASP A 123 -7.38 4.05 -27.36
N THR A 124 -6.79 2.91 -27.05
CA THR A 124 -6.76 1.74 -27.94
C THR A 124 -8.04 0.91 -27.81
N LEU A 125 -8.70 0.93 -26.66
CA LEU A 125 -9.79 0.05 -26.23
C LEU A 125 -9.35 -1.42 -26.18
N ASP A 126 -8.06 -1.68 -26.04
CA ASP A 126 -7.48 -3.00 -25.83
C ASP A 126 -7.16 -3.20 -24.34
N ASP A 127 -7.22 -4.45 -23.90
CA ASP A 127 -6.89 -4.83 -22.54
C ASP A 127 -5.40 -5.17 -22.42
N GLY A 128 -4.76 -4.57 -21.42
CA GLY A 128 -3.55 -5.04 -20.80
C GLY A 128 -3.86 -5.80 -19.52
N ASP A 129 -2.84 -6.14 -18.77
CA ASP A 129 -3.02 -6.79 -17.48
C ASP A 129 -2.04 -6.26 -16.40
N MET A 130 -2.34 -6.62 -15.17
CA MET A 130 -1.51 -6.35 -14.01
C MET A 130 -1.37 -7.61 -13.19
N SER A 131 -0.17 -7.90 -12.73
CA SER A 131 0.07 -8.94 -11.74
C SER A 131 0.99 -8.44 -10.63
N ALA A 132 0.71 -8.87 -9.40
CA ALA A 132 1.56 -8.60 -8.27
C ALA A 132 1.58 -9.78 -7.29
N TYR A 133 2.71 -9.99 -6.64
CA TYR A 133 2.79 -10.92 -5.53
C TYR A 133 3.57 -10.31 -4.37
N ALA A 134 3.15 -10.66 -3.16
CA ALA A 134 3.79 -10.21 -1.93
C ALA A 134 4.19 -11.37 -1.03
N VAL A 135 5.29 -11.17 -0.31
CA VAL A 135 5.67 -11.98 0.85
C VAL A 135 5.84 -11.04 2.03
N HIS A 136 5.23 -11.37 3.16
CA HIS A 136 5.27 -10.51 4.32
C HIS A 136 5.44 -11.29 5.63
N MET A 137 5.97 -10.59 6.64
CA MET A 137 6.11 -11.09 8.00
C MET A 137 5.77 -9.98 8.99
N ARG A 138 5.04 -10.32 10.05
CA ARG A 138 4.86 -9.52 11.26
C ARG A 138 5.29 -10.33 12.47
N HIS A 139 6.25 -9.84 13.23
CA HIS A 139 6.70 -10.45 14.47
C HIS A 139 6.45 -9.50 15.65
N THR A 140 5.72 -9.96 16.63
CA THR A 140 5.43 -9.20 17.85
C THR A 140 5.94 -9.94 19.07
N GLN A 141 6.79 -9.29 19.86
CA GLN A 141 7.29 -9.80 21.13
C GLN A 141 7.25 -8.70 22.20
N GLY A 142 6.38 -8.89 23.20
CA GLY A 142 6.13 -7.86 24.20
C GLY A 142 5.68 -6.55 23.57
N ASP A 143 6.41 -5.48 23.81
CA ASP A 143 6.10 -4.13 23.32
C ASP A 143 6.75 -3.81 21.96
N VAL A 144 7.47 -4.76 21.38
CA VAL A 144 8.18 -4.58 20.10
C VAL A 144 7.47 -5.35 18.99
N LYS A 145 7.27 -4.67 17.85
CA LYS A 145 6.77 -5.28 16.61
C LYS A 145 7.76 -4.97 15.47
N VAL A 146 8.06 -5.99 14.67
CA VAL A 146 8.84 -5.89 13.43
C VAL A 146 7.97 -6.35 12.27
N GLU A 147 7.94 -5.58 11.20
CA GLU A 147 7.20 -5.92 9.98
C GLU A 147 8.13 -5.83 8.79
N LEU A 148 8.08 -6.83 7.93
CA LEU A 148 8.84 -6.90 6.68
C LEU A 148 7.90 -7.25 5.54
N GLN A 149 8.05 -6.61 4.39
CA GLN A 149 7.29 -6.95 3.19
C GLN A 149 8.15 -6.77 1.94
N TYR A 150 7.99 -7.69 1.02
CA TYR A 150 8.47 -7.64 -0.35
C TYR A 150 7.30 -7.75 -1.29
N ILE A 151 7.27 -6.91 -2.33
CA ILE A 151 6.30 -6.97 -3.43
C ILE A 151 7.08 -6.95 -4.74
N ASP A 152 6.60 -7.72 -5.72
CA ASP A 152 7.03 -7.70 -7.11
C ASP A 152 5.78 -7.51 -7.96
N TYR A 153 5.77 -6.53 -8.87
CA TYR A 153 4.59 -6.17 -9.65
C TYR A 153 4.96 -5.80 -11.08
N GLU A 154 4.03 -6.03 -11.99
CA GLU A 154 4.15 -5.72 -13.40
C GLU A 154 2.77 -5.33 -13.96
N TYR A 155 2.73 -4.25 -14.73
CA TYR A 155 1.63 -3.83 -15.59
C TYR A 155 2.08 -4.02 -17.04
N ASP A 156 1.43 -4.92 -17.77
CA ASP A 156 1.56 -5.08 -19.23
C ASP A 156 0.49 -4.22 -19.90
N LEU A 157 0.86 -3.03 -20.34
CA LEU A 157 -0.08 -2.00 -20.80
C LEU A 157 -0.32 -2.10 -22.30
N ALA A 158 -1.57 -2.06 -22.74
CA ALA A 158 -1.98 -1.95 -24.13
C ALA A 158 -1.82 -0.50 -24.67
N ALA A 159 -0.62 0.08 -24.49
CA ALA A 159 -0.34 1.46 -24.83
C ALA A 159 -0.43 1.73 -26.34
N PRO A 160 -0.88 2.95 -26.79
CA PRO A 160 -0.85 3.36 -28.18
C PRO A 160 0.55 3.32 -28.79
N GLU A 161 0.63 3.07 -30.10
CA GLU A 161 1.91 3.03 -30.82
C GLU A 161 2.73 4.31 -30.61
N GLY A 162 3.96 4.15 -30.08
CA GLY A 162 4.89 5.24 -29.82
C GLY A 162 4.74 5.89 -28.44
N GLN A 163 3.79 5.46 -27.63
CA GLN A 163 3.71 5.82 -26.21
C GLN A 163 4.59 4.90 -25.39
N ALA A 164 5.19 5.41 -24.31
CA ALA A 164 5.94 4.60 -23.37
C ALA A 164 4.99 3.72 -22.56
N ASP A 165 5.33 2.45 -22.44
CA ASP A 165 4.61 1.41 -21.67
C ASP A 165 5.30 1.07 -20.34
N ASP A 166 6.45 1.69 -20.05
CA ASP A 166 7.24 1.47 -18.85
C ASP A 166 6.75 2.27 -17.61
N ARG A 167 5.60 2.94 -17.73
CA ARG A 167 4.99 3.75 -16.67
C ARG A 167 3.47 3.78 -16.75
N ILE A 168 2.86 3.97 -15.59
CA ILE A 168 1.41 4.07 -15.42
C ILE A 168 1.05 5.31 -14.60
N ALA A 169 -0.10 5.93 -14.86
CA ALA A 169 -0.64 6.97 -14.01
C ALA A 169 -1.44 6.35 -12.85
N LEU A 170 -1.12 6.77 -11.63
CA LEU A 170 -1.86 6.44 -10.41
C LEU A 170 -2.37 7.72 -9.77
N SER A 171 -3.51 7.66 -9.12
CA SER A 171 -4.13 8.82 -8.47
C SER A 171 -4.90 8.46 -7.22
N SER A 172 -4.91 9.38 -6.27
CA SER A 172 -5.74 9.41 -5.09
C SER A 172 -5.95 10.86 -4.65
N PHE A 173 -7.06 11.23 -4.05
CA PHE A 173 -7.35 12.58 -3.53
C PHE A 173 -7.11 13.74 -4.50
N THR A 174 -7.19 13.55 -5.81
CA THR A 174 -6.84 14.56 -6.83
C THR A 174 -5.34 14.79 -7.07
N PHE A 175 -4.50 13.84 -6.71
CA PHE A 175 -3.05 13.92 -6.91
C PHE A 175 -2.54 12.85 -7.87
N PRO A 176 -2.70 13.01 -9.20
CA PRO A 176 -2.14 12.08 -10.15
C PRO A 176 -0.61 12.19 -10.20
N PHE A 177 0.05 11.07 -10.36
CA PHE A 177 1.48 10.99 -10.64
C PHE A 177 1.80 9.70 -11.39
N LEU A 178 2.98 9.66 -12.00
CA LEU A 178 3.44 8.48 -12.71
C LEU A 178 4.18 7.52 -11.77
N ALA A 179 3.94 6.23 -11.96
CA ALA A 179 4.71 5.16 -11.34
C ALA A 179 5.36 4.27 -12.41
N ALA A 180 6.46 3.59 -12.06
CA ALA A 180 7.01 2.56 -12.93
C ALA A 180 5.99 1.44 -13.12
N ALA A 181 5.77 1.00 -14.37
CA ALA A 181 4.85 -0.07 -14.69
C ALA A 181 5.36 -1.45 -14.20
N ASP A 182 6.67 -1.60 -14.01
CA ASP A 182 7.31 -2.80 -13.49
C ASP A 182 8.26 -2.43 -12.34
N GLY A 183 8.19 -3.16 -11.24
CA GLY A 183 9.02 -2.83 -10.09
C GLY A 183 8.94 -3.81 -8.93
N LYS A 184 9.83 -3.53 -7.97
CA LYS A 184 9.92 -4.28 -6.71
C LYS A 184 9.92 -3.32 -5.54
N THR A 185 9.18 -3.66 -4.49
CA THR A 185 9.22 -2.90 -3.25
C THR A 185 9.77 -3.71 -2.09
N TYR A 186 10.36 -3.01 -1.15
CA TYR A 186 10.81 -3.57 0.11
C TYR A 186 10.42 -2.61 1.21
N SER A 187 9.81 -3.11 2.28
CA SER A 187 9.52 -2.33 3.47
C SER A 187 9.99 -3.06 4.73
N ALA A 188 10.45 -2.29 5.71
CA ALA A 188 10.90 -2.77 7.00
C ALA A 188 10.51 -1.75 8.09
N ASN A 189 9.75 -2.22 9.08
CA ASN A 189 9.21 -1.40 10.14
C ASN A 189 9.65 -1.95 11.50
N LEU A 190 10.10 -1.07 12.37
CA LEU A 190 10.34 -1.32 13.77
C LEU A 190 9.39 -0.43 14.58
N VAL A 191 8.56 -1.05 15.41
CA VAL A 191 7.54 -0.38 16.20
C VAL A 191 7.71 -0.72 17.67
N TYR A 192 7.61 0.28 18.52
CA TYR A 192 7.68 0.14 19.97
C TYR A 192 6.46 0.78 20.63
N SER A 193 5.65 -0.04 21.27
CA SER A 193 4.54 0.41 22.11
C SER A 193 5.08 0.73 23.50
N VAL A 194 5.02 1.99 23.89
CA VAL A 194 5.57 2.44 25.17
C VAL A 194 4.69 1.94 26.33
N PRO A 195 5.17 1.04 27.21
CA PRO A 195 4.34 0.42 28.25
C PRO A 195 4.00 1.37 29.40
N TYR A 196 4.47 2.60 29.36
CA TYR A 196 4.25 3.59 30.41
C TYR A 196 2.97 4.38 30.16
N LYS A 197 2.10 4.45 31.16
CA LYS A 197 0.87 5.27 31.11
C LYS A 197 1.14 6.66 31.67
N PHE A 198 0.96 7.65 30.85
CA PHE A 198 0.97 9.06 31.25
C PHE A 198 -0.44 9.47 31.70
N THR A 199 -0.55 10.54 32.49
CA THR A 199 -1.81 10.96 33.11
C THR A 199 -2.94 11.23 32.10
N HIS A 200 -2.60 11.63 30.86
CA HIS A 200 -3.58 11.99 29.82
C HIS A 200 -3.31 11.31 28.48
N ILE A 201 -2.24 10.53 28.38
CA ILE A 201 -1.90 9.77 27.18
C ILE A 201 -2.25 8.30 27.42
N GLU A 202 -3.23 7.80 26.70
CA GLU A 202 -3.74 6.44 26.85
C GLU A 202 -2.87 5.41 26.13
N SER A 203 -2.30 5.81 24.99
CA SER A 203 -1.40 5.02 24.18
C SER A 203 -0.28 5.89 23.63
N LEU A 204 0.92 5.35 23.56
CA LEU A 204 2.07 5.97 22.89
C LEU A 204 2.81 4.87 22.13
N THR A 205 2.90 5.02 20.82
CA THR A 205 3.61 4.08 19.94
C THR A 205 4.61 4.87 19.10
N CYS A 206 5.87 4.46 19.13
CA CYS A 206 6.90 5.07 18.29
C CYS A 206 7.40 4.06 17.25
N TYR A 207 7.81 4.55 16.09
CA TYR A 207 8.19 3.71 14.95
C TYR A 207 9.34 4.33 14.15
N SER A 208 10.06 3.45 13.46
CA SER A 208 11.02 3.75 12.41
C SER A 208 10.73 2.84 11.23
N GLU A 209 10.34 3.40 10.10
CA GLU A 209 9.81 2.69 8.95
C GLU A 209 10.52 3.11 7.68
N TYR A 210 11.16 2.16 7.02
CA TYR A 210 11.84 2.37 5.75
C TYR A 210 11.17 1.60 4.65
N SER A 211 10.91 2.27 3.52
CA SER A 211 10.40 1.62 2.32
C SER A 211 11.09 2.15 1.07
N VAL A 212 11.22 1.28 0.06
CA VAL A 212 11.84 1.59 -1.23
C VAL A 212 11.10 0.88 -2.35
N ALA A 213 10.79 1.62 -3.42
CA ALA A 213 10.35 1.10 -4.71
C ALA A 213 11.52 1.18 -5.69
N LYS A 214 11.78 0.08 -6.38
CA LYS A 214 12.79 -0.06 -7.43
C LYS A 214 12.06 -0.29 -8.73
N GLY A 215 11.84 0.78 -9.49
CA GLY A 215 11.29 0.66 -10.84
C GLY A 215 12.28 -0.06 -11.77
N GLN A 216 11.74 -0.80 -12.72
CA GLN A 216 12.45 -1.47 -13.78
C GLN A 216 12.14 -0.79 -15.13
N GLY A 217 12.66 -1.31 -16.23
CA GLY A 217 12.52 -0.68 -17.54
C GLY A 217 13.56 0.39 -17.81
N SER A 218 13.36 1.13 -18.91
CA SER A 218 14.34 2.12 -19.43
C SER A 218 14.49 3.34 -18.51
N GLU A 219 13.42 3.71 -17.84
CA GLU A 219 13.34 4.88 -16.95
C GLU A 219 13.27 4.47 -15.45
N GLY A 220 13.58 3.20 -15.15
CA GLY A 220 13.52 2.67 -13.80
C GLY A 220 14.52 3.33 -12.85
N LYS A 221 14.07 3.68 -11.65
CA LYS A 221 14.86 4.26 -10.57
C LYS A 221 14.32 3.91 -9.19
N ASN A 222 15.17 4.05 -8.19
CA ASN A 222 14.74 3.87 -6.80
C ASN A 222 14.04 5.14 -6.29
N SER A 223 12.83 4.94 -5.75
CA SER A 223 12.15 5.91 -4.88
C SER A 223 12.14 5.36 -3.47
N SER A 224 12.43 6.17 -2.47
CA SER A 224 12.47 5.69 -1.09
C SER A 224 11.97 6.72 -0.10
N GLN A 225 11.47 6.23 1.02
CA GLN A 225 11.16 7.07 2.18
C GLN A 225 11.58 6.37 3.48
N TRP A 226 11.95 7.21 4.45
CA TRP A 226 12.22 6.80 5.81
C TRP A 226 11.43 7.70 6.76
N ILE A 227 10.56 7.09 7.54
CA ILE A 227 9.66 7.79 8.44
C ILE A 227 9.98 7.38 9.87
N ASN A 228 10.26 8.36 10.73
CA ASN A 228 10.45 8.19 12.15
C ASN A 228 9.42 9.02 12.86
N GLY A 229 8.66 8.43 13.75
CA GLY A 229 7.59 9.16 14.41
C GLY A 229 7.04 8.46 15.62
N CYS A 230 6.05 9.11 16.21
CA CYS A 230 5.24 8.53 17.26
C CYS A 230 3.78 8.92 17.06
N SER A 231 2.88 8.01 17.44
CA SER A 231 1.46 8.28 17.56
C SER A 231 1.02 8.14 19.01
N PHE A 232 0.05 8.94 19.42
CA PHE A 232 -0.50 8.86 20.77
C PHE A 232 -2.00 9.20 20.81
N GLY A 233 -2.71 8.50 21.69
CA GLY A 233 -4.09 8.76 22.02
C GLY A 233 -4.22 9.65 23.26
N TRP A 234 -5.06 10.68 23.21
CA TRP A 234 -5.40 11.53 24.32
C TRP A 234 -6.93 11.78 24.32
N ASP A 235 -7.66 11.03 25.14
CA ASP A 235 -9.13 11.03 25.17
C ASP A 235 -9.69 10.77 23.75
N LYS A 236 -10.34 11.76 23.17
CA LYS A 236 -10.90 11.69 21.80
C LYS A 236 -9.91 12.09 20.70
N LEU A 237 -8.73 12.51 21.06
CA LEU A 237 -7.69 12.90 20.10
C LEU A 237 -6.76 11.74 19.80
N PHE A 238 -6.43 11.57 18.54
CA PHE A 238 -5.33 10.72 18.10
C PHE A 238 -4.36 11.56 17.27
N VAL A 239 -3.10 11.52 17.64
CA VAL A 239 -2.07 12.40 17.08
C VAL A 239 -0.94 11.59 16.49
N TYR A 240 -0.52 11.93 15.28
CA TYR A 240 0.73 11.48 14.67
C TYR A 240 1.71 12.64 14.58
N VAL A 241 2.99 12.36 14.87
CA VAL A 241 4.10 13.29 14.65
C VAL A 241 5.18 12.53 13.88
N ASP A 242 5.33 12.83 12.59
CA ASP A 242 6.20 12.11 11.67
C ASP A 242 7.31 13.00 11.12
N SER A 243 8.56 12.55 11.21
CA SER A 243 9.71 13.06 10.48
C SER A 243 9.92 12.22 9.24
N ILE A 244 9.67 12.79 8.07
CA ILE A 244 9.66 12.10 6.78
C ILE A 244 10.88 12.50 5.97
N GLN A 245 11.66 11.52 5.53
CA GLN A 245 12.76 11.69 4.59
C GLN A 245 12.38 10.98 3.29
N GLY A 246 12.18 11.74 2.21
CA GLY A 246 11.81 11.22 0.89
C GLY A 246 12.91 11.46 -0.13
N LYS A 247 13.14 10.47 -1.01
CA LYS A 247 14.04 10.58 -2.14
C LYS A 247 13.35 10.06 -3.39
N ASN A 248 13.35 10.85 -4.46
CA ASN A 248 12.72 10.51 -5.73
C ASN A 248 11.24 10.07 -5.58
N MET A 249 10.54 10.64 -4.63
CA MET A 249 9.09 10.49 -4.45
C MET A 249 8.39 11.71 -5.06
N TRP A 250 7.16 11.55 -5.52
CA TRP A 250 6.38 12.65 -6.08
C TRP A 250 6.32 13.87 -5.14
N PHE A 251 6.13 13.66 -3.85
CA PHE A 251 6.09 14.74 -2.85
C PHE A 251 7.46 15.32 -2.50
N SER A 252 8.55 14.71 -2.95
CA SER A 252 9.93 15.18 -2.73
C SER A 252 10.54 15.86 -3.96
N GLY A 253 9.71 16.16 -4.97
CA GLY A 253 10.11 16.77 -6.23
C GLY A 253 10.64 15.76 -7.25
N GLY A 254 10.35 14.48 -7.04
CA GLY A 254 10.51 13.43 -8.05
C GLY A 254 9.37 13.46 -9.08
N PRO A 255 9.53 12.76 -10.20
CA PRO A 255 8.51 12.70 -11.24
C PRO A 255 7.35 11.77 -10.89
N GLY A 256 7.53 10.93 -9.88
CA GLY A 256 6.58 9.88 -9.52
C GLY A 256 7.18 8.91 -8.52
N VAL A 257 6.89 7.63 -8.70
CA VAL A 257 7.43 6.53 -7.89
C VAL A 257 8.14 5.52 -8.80
N GLY A 258 9.41 5.22 -8.50
CA GLY A 258 10.20 4.24 -9.24
C GLY A 258 10.73 4.73 -10.60
N LEU A 259 10.63 6.03 -10.93
CA LEU A 259 10.98 6.60 -12.26
C LEU A 259 12.15 7.59 -12.19
N ASP A 260 12.94 7.66 -13.28
CA ASP A 260 14.01 8.64 -13.51
C ASP A 260 13.67 9.60 -14.67
N LEU A 261 12.63 10.40 -14.50
CA LEU A 261 12.24 11.40 -15.51
C LEU A 261 12.89 12.78 -15.29
N GLY A 262 14.09 12.80 -14.71
CA GLY A 262 14.83 14.04 -14.46
C GLY A 262 14.36 14.83 -13.23
N GLY A 263 13.60 14.21 -12.34
CA GLY A 263 13.17 14.80 -11.09
C GLY A 263 14.30 14.98 -10.06
N ARG A 264 13.98 15.67 -8.95
CA ARG A 264 14.94 15.94 -7.88
C ARG A 264 15.40 14.65 -7.20
N GLN A 265 16.72 14.46 -7.14
CA GLN A 265 17.35 13.26 -6.57
C GLN A 265 17.84 13.45 -5.12
N GLU A 266 17.71 14.66 -4.58
CA GLU A 266 18.09 14.97 -3.22
C GLU A 266 17.08 14.39 -2.23
N THR A 267 17.57 14.01 -1.04
CA THR A 267 16.69 13.68 0.07
C THR A 267 16.02 14.95 0.59
N THR A 268 14.71 14.93 0.62
CA THR A 268 13.89 16.00 1.21
C THR A 268 13.43 15.60 2.60
N HIS A 269 13.23 16.59 3.46
CA HIS A 269 12.77 16.40 4.83
C HIS A 269 11.44 17.13 5.03
N ARG A 270 10.49 16.45 5.68
CA ARG A 270 9.20 17.01 6.07
C ARG A 270 8.89 16.65 7.51
N LEU A 271 8.19 17.53 8.21
CA LEU A 271 7.53 17.25 9.47
C LEU A 271 6.03 17.21 9.19
N ASN A 272 5.39 16.12 9.57
CA ASN A 272 3.94 15.97 9.54
C ASN A 272 3.41 15.92 10.98
N ILE A 273 2.35 16.67 11.24
CA ILE A 273 1.55 16.57 12.47
C ILE A 273 0.11 16.39 12.04
N ASN A 274 -0.43 15.22 12.32
CA ASN A 274 -1.82 14.90 12.03
C ASN A 274 -2.61 14.77 13.33
N LEU A 275 -3.82 15.36 13.35
CA LEU A 275 -4.73 15.36 14.48
C LEU A 275 -6.08 14.77 14.04
N GLY A 276 -6.43 13.62 14.60
CA GLY A 276 -7.74 13.00 14.45
C GLY A 276 -8.61 13.23 15.68
N ILE A 277 -9.88 13.53 15.49
CA ILE A 277 -10.87 13.64 16.57
C ILE A 277 -11.92 12.57 16.37
N TYR A 278 -12.10 11.73 17.38
CA TYR A 278 -13.08 10.64 17.38
C TYR A 278 -14.19 10.96 18.39
N PHE A 279 -15.46 10.97 17.97
CA PHE A 279 -16.62 11.36 18.78
C PHE A 279 -17.79 10.38 18.66
#